data_ea677d32763be7646ba064e9e2e06114
#
_entry.id   ea677d32763be7646ba064e9e2e06114
#
_cell.length_a   1.000
_cell.length_b   1.000
_cell.length_c   1.000
_cell.angle_alpha   90.00
_cell.angle_beta   90.00
_cell.angle_gamma   90.00
#
_symmetry.space_group_name_H-M   'P 1'
#
loop_
_entity.id
_entity.type
_entity.pdbx_description
1 polymer ?
#
loop_
_entity_poly.entity_id
_entity_poly.type
_entity_poly.pdbx_seq_one_letter_code
_entity_poly.pdbx_strand_id
1 'polypeptide(L)'
;MKLAVKNIGLWLAIGFNLFLFAEYWWDPSQSRSVVFLFWLQGIIAGIECLIKIIFAKGAVTDSTDVGPIGGFQKLFVSIFFIIHFGIFILFMGAFAVFNSSIPGSLAFAIWVWPSMLLLCIAAIIELPSKVKRARARETSPFILMFQPYVKLIPLAAIIFGSEHLAQLWVFPLFLLLKTAADIFYSIVVDGNWKSEISPSASV
;
A
#
# COMPACT_ATOMS: atom_id res chain seq x y z
N MET A 1 -3.44 4.04 22.91
CA MET A 1 -2.14 3.31 22.85
C MET A 1 -2.28 1.78 22.84
N LYS A 2 -3.22 1.17 23.54
CA LYS A 2 -3.45 -0.32 23.55
C LYS A 2 -3.86 -0.92 22.17
N LEU A 3 -4.40 -0.14 21.27
CA LEU A 3 -4.91 -0.55 19.94
C LEU A 3 -3.79 -0.88 18.93
N ALA A 4 -2.71 -0.08 18.93
CA ALA A 4 -1.60 -0.28 18.00
C ALA A 4 -0.87 -1.61 18.25
N VAL A 5 -0.84 -2.08 19.51
CA VAL A 5 -0.10 -3.29 19.91
C VAL A 5 -0.71 -4.57 19.32
N LYS A 6 -2.03 -4.60 19.03
CA LYS A 6 -2.72 -5.78 18.46
C LYS A 6 -2.70 -5.85 16.93
N ASN A 7 -2.19 -4.83 16.24
CA ASN A 7 -2.17 -4.81 14.79
C ASN A 7 -0.86 -5.40 14.24
N ILE A 8 -0.86 -6.70 14.00
CA ILE A 8 0.30 -7.43 13.44
C ILE A 8 0.77 -6.78 12.13
N GLY A 9 -0.15 -6.35 11.26
CA GLY A 9 0.21 -5.72 9.99
C GLY A 9 0.96 -4.41 10.14
N LEU A 10 0.59 -3.59 11.14
CA LEU A 10 1.33 -2.37 11.44
C LEU A 10 2.76 -2.68 11.87
N TRP A 11 2.95 -3.67 12.75
CA TRP A 11 4.29 -4.04 13.21
C TRP A 11 5.13 -4.67 12.12
N LEU A 12 4.52 -5.48 11.25
CA LEU A 12 5.19 -6.04 10.07
C LEU A 12 5.63 -4.93 9.11
N ALA A 13 4.77 -3.93 8.85
CA ALA A 13 5.11 -2.79 8.00
C ALA A 13 6.26 -1.96 8.60
N ILE A 14 6.21 -1.66 9.89
CA ILE A 14 7.29 -0.94 10.59
C ILE A 14 8.59 -1.76 10.55
N GLY A 15 8.52 -3.04 10.92
CA GLY A 15 9.69 -3.93 10.90
C GLY A 15 10.31 -4.05 9.53
N PHE A 16 9.50 -4.17 8.49
CA PHE A 16 9.95 -4.21 7.10
C PHE A 16 10.65 -2.90 6.68
N ASN A 17 10.07 -1.75 6.99
CA ASN A 17 10.69 -0.46 6.66
C ASN A 17 11.99 -0.22 7.45
N LEU A 18 12.06 -0.66 8.72
CA LEU A 18 13.30 -0.60 9.50
C LEU A 18 14.38 -1.53 8.93
N PHE A 19 13.99 -2.71 8.46
CA PHE A 19 14.89 -3.63 7.77
C PHE A 19 15.46 -3.00 6.50
N LEU A 20 14.62 -2.38 5.66
CA LEU A 20 15.07 -1.68 4.46
C LEU A 20 15.96 -0.48 4.76
N PHE A 21 15.70 0.21 5.88
CA PHE A 21 16.56 1.28 6.36
C PHE A 21 17.94 0.76 6.76
N ALA A 22 18.01 -0.35 7.47
CA ALA A 22 19.25 -0.99 7.85
C ALA A 22 20.06 -1.47 6.64
N GLU A 23 19.41 -2.08 5.65
CA GLU A 23 20.03 -2.51 4.38
C GLU A 23 20.61 -1.32 3.61
N TYR A 24 19.84 -0.23 3.48
CA TYR A 24 20.34 0.99 2.85
C TYR A 24 21.53 1.59 3.61
N TRP A 25 21.47 1.61 4.94
CA TRP A 25 22.56 2.16 5.77
C TRP A 25 23.84 1.36 5.63
N TRP A 26 23.71 0.03 5.50
CA TRP A 26 24.85 -0.86 5.32
C TRP A 26 25.46 -0.75 3.91
N ASP A 27 24.61 -0.69 2.89
CA ASP A 27 25.02 -0.59 1.49
C ASP A 27 24.13 0.38 0.70
N PRO A 28 24.48 1.67 0.63
CA PRO A 28 23.72 2.67 -0.14
C PRO A 28 23.59 2.35 -1.64
N SER A 29 24.42 1.48 -2.20
CA SER A 29 24.31 1.05 -3.60
C SER A 29 23.07 0.22 -3.88
N GLN A 30 22.37 -0.26 -2.83
CA GLN A 30 21.13 -1.04 -2.93
C GLN A 30 19.85 -0.19 -3.08
N SER A 31 19.97 1.12 -3.21
CA SER A 31 18.82 2.04 -3.33
C SER A 31 17.80 1.59 -4.38
N ARG A 32 18.27 1.11 -5.53
CA ARG A 32 17.40 0.62 -6.61
C ARG A 32 16.60 -0.61 -6.20
N SER A 33 17.21 -1.55 -5.50
CA SER A 33 16.54 -2.73 -4.97
C SER A 33 15.46 -2.38 -3.95
N VAL A 34 15.70 -1.38 -3.10
CA VAL A 34 14.73 -0.87 -2.13
C VAL A 34 13.54 -0.21 -2.85
N VAL A 35 13.81 0.64 -3.85
CA VAL A 35 12.74 1.27 -4.67
C VAL A 35 11.90 0.21 -5.39
N PHE A 36 12.53 -0.84 -5.91
CA PHE A 36 11.84 -1.97 -6.53
C PHE A 36 10.91 -2.69 -5.54
N LEU A 37 11.35 -2.93 -4.30
CA LEU A 37 10.49 -3.54 -3.27
C LEU A 37 9.29 -2.66 -2.92
N PHE A 38 9.43 -1.34 -2.93
CA PHE A 38 8.29 -0.43 -2.73
C PHE A 38 7.32 -0.45 -3.91
N TRP A 39 7.83 -0.57 -5.12
CA TRP A 39 6.99 -0.78 -6.30
C TRP A 39 6.19 -2.08 -6.19
N LEU A 40 6.84 -3.18 -5.77
CA LEU A 40 6.18 -4.46 -5.53
C LEU A 40 5.11 -4.36 -4.43
N GLN A 41 5.39 -3.63 -3.35
CA GLN A 41 4.37 -3.31 -2.33
C GLN A 41 3.15 -2.60 -2.92
N GLY A 42 3.38 -1.71 -3.90
CA GLY A 42 2.32 -1.04 -4.64
C GLY A 42 1.45 -2.03 -5.42
N ILE A 43 2.05 -3.00 -6.10
CA ILE A 43 1.32 -4.07 -6.82
C ILE A 43 0.46 -4.86 -5.83
N ILE A 44 1.04 -5.30 -4.72
CA ILE A 44 0.32 -6.05 -3.69
C ILE A 44 -0.86 -5.24 -3.15
N ALA A 45 -0.66 -3.95 -2.84
CA ALA A 45 -1.72 -3.05 -2.39
C ALA A 45 -2.84 -2.90 -3.44
N GLY A 46 -2.49 -2.86 -4.72
CA GLY A 46 -3.46 -2.85 -5.82
C GLY A 46 -4.29 -4.13 -5.88
N ILE A 47 -3.66 -5.29 -5.76
CA ILE A 47 -4.35 -6.59 -5.73
C ILE A 47 -5.29 -6.67 -4.52
N GLU A 48 -4.82 -6.29 -3.33
CA GLU A 48 -5.66 -6.23 -2.12
C GLU A 48 -6.86 -5.30 -2.31
N CYS A 49 -6.66 -4.16 -2.96
CA CYS A 49 -7.71 -3.19 -3.25
C CYS A 49 -8.74 -3.77 -4.23
N LEU A 50 -8.29 -4.40 -5.32
CA LEU A 50 -9.17 -5.06 -6.29
C LEU A 50 -10.06 -6.11 -5.61
N ILE A 51 -9.48 -6.94 -4.76
CA ILE A 51 -10.22 -7.94 -4.00
C ILE A 51 -11.25 -7.27 -3.08
N LYS A 52 -10.88 -6.17 -2.39
CA LYS A 52 -11.82 -5.41 -1.56
C LYS A 52 -12.98 -4.84 -2.39
N ILE A 53 -12.72 -4.31 -3.60
CA ILE A 53 -13.74 -3.80 -4.52
C ILE A 53 -14.73 -4.91 -4.91
N ILE A 54 -14.24 -6.08 -5.30
CA ILE A 54 -15.09 -7.22 -5.70
C ILE A 54 -16.01 -7.64 -4.56
N PHE A 55 -15.51 -7.64 -3.33
CA PHE A 55 -16.26 -8.06 -2.14
C PHE A 55 -16.99 -6.93 -1.40
N ALA A 56 -16.87 -5.67 -1.83
CA ALA A 56 -17.56 -4.54 -1.22
C ALA A 56 -19.08 -4.67 -1.28
N LYS A 57 -19.78 -4.11 -0.28
CA LYS A 57 -21.26 -4.07 -0.21
C LYS A 57 -21.82 -2.66 -0.34
N GLY A 58 -21.00 -1.63 -0.13
CA GLY A 58 -21.44 -0.23 -0.14
C GLY A 58 -21.90 0.27 -1.50
N ALA A 59 -22.75 1.30 -1.55
CA ALA A 59 -23.24 1.92 -2.79
C ALA A 59 -22.15 2.72 -3.50
N VAL A 60 -22.26 2.89 -4.82
CA VAL A 60 -21.31 3.71 -5.60
C VAL A 60 -21.56 5.20 -5.37
N THR A 61 -22.81 5.58 -5.05
CA THR A 61 -23.22 6.96 -4.81
C THR A 61 -23.89 7.08 -3.44
N ASP A 62 -23.72 8.21 -2.77
CA ASP A 62 -24.38 8.55 -1.50
C ASP A 62 -25.90 8.81 -1.64
N SER A 63 -26.47 8.61 -2.83
CA SER A 63 -27.90 8.77 -3.03
C SER A 63 -28.65 7.65 -2.29
N THR A 64 -29.50 8.05 -1.35
CA THR A 64 -30.30 7.20 -0.47
C THR A 64 -31.27 6.26 -1.22
N ASP A 65 -31.44 6.44 -2.54
CA ASP A 65 -32.39 5.72 -3.37
C ASP A 65 -31.77 4.60 -4.23
N VAL A 66 -30.46 4.35 -4.12
CA VAL A 66 -29.81 3.33 -4.92
C VAL A 66 -29.68 2.05 -4.09
N GLY A 67 -30.40 1.04 -4.49
CA GLY A 67 -30.29 -0.32 -3.93
C GLY A 67 -28.88 -0.89 -3.96
N PRO A 68 -28.64 -2.10 -3.45
CA PRO A 68 -27.32 -2.69 -3.39
C PRO A 68 -26.65 -2.70 -4.76
N ILE A 69 -25.35 -2.35 -4.80
CA ILE A 69 -24.56 -2.26 -6.04
C ILE A 69 -24.78 -3.49 -6.91
N GLY A 70 -25.30 -3.25 -8.11
CA GLY A 70 -25.43 -4.29 -9.11
C GLY A 70 -24.07 -4.87 -9.52
N GLY A 71 -24.02 -6.16 -9.87
CA GLY A 71 -22.80 -6.82 -10.31
C GLY A 71 -22.08 -6.09 -11.45
N PHE A 72 -22.83 -5.45 -12.33
CA PHE A 72 -22.31 -4.67 -13.46
C PHE A 72 -21.49 -3.43 -12.99
N GLN A 73 -21.97 -2.71 -11.99
CA GLN A 73 -21.24 -1.53 -11.47
C GLN A 73 -19.92 -1.93 -10.82
N LYS A 74 -19.91 -3.05 -10.06
CA LYS A 74 -18.67 -3.58 -9.48
C LYS A 74 -17.68 -4.01 -10.57
N LEU A 75 -18.17 -4.66 -11.60
CA LEU A 75 -17.35 -5.07 -12.74
C LEU A 75 -16.73 -3.86 -13.42
N PHE A 76 -17.53 -2.83 -13.67
CA PHE A 76 -17.05 -1.58 -14.29
C PHE A 76 -15.96 -0.91 -13.45
N VAL A 77 -16.20 -0.72 -12.14
CA VAL A 77 -15.20 -0.14 -11.23
C VAL A 77 -13.93 -0.99 -11.16
N SER A 78 -14.07 -2.33 -11.16
CA SER A 78 -12.93 -3.24 -11.15
C SER A 78 -12.09 -3.13 -12.42
N ILE A 79 -12.72 -3.12 -13.59
CA ILE A 79 -12.03 -2.98 -14.88
C ILE A 79 -11.36 -1.60 -14.97
N PHE A 80 -12.09 -0.55 -14.62
CA PHE A 80 -11.54 0.81 -14.60
C PHE A 80 -10.32 0.88 -13.68
N PHE A 81 -10.41 0.31 -12.48
CA PHE A 81 -9.30 0.26 -11.54
C PHE A 81 -8.09 -0.50 -12.11
N ILE A 82 -8.30 -1.68 -12.70
CA ILE A 82 -7.21 -2.47 -13.30
C ILE A 82 -6.49 -1.67 -14.37
N ILE A 83 -7.22 -1.02 -15.27
CA ILE A 83 -6.64 -0.23 -16.36
C ILE A 83 -5.90 0.99 -15.79
N HIS A 84 -6.59 1.80 -15.00
CA HIS A 84 -6.05 3.06 -14.50
C HIS A 84 -4.88 2.86 -13.54
N PHE A 85 -5.05 2.01 -12.54
CA PHE A 85 -4.00 1.67 -11.59
C PHE A 85 -2.88 0.86 -12.24
N GLY A 86 -3.23 -0.07 -13.15
CA GLY A 86 -2.26 -0.87 -13.89
C GLY A 86 -1.32 -0.01 -14.74
N ILE A 87 -1.84 0.96 -15.49
CA ILE A 87 -1.03 1.91 -16.25
C ILE A 87 -0.11 2.71 -15.30
N PHE A 88 -0.66 3.20 -14.20
CA PHE A 88 0.12 3.98 -13.23
C PHE A 88 1.26 3.16 -12.62
N ILE A 89 0.98 1.93 -12.17
CA ILE A 89 1.99 1.07 -11.55
C ILE A 89 3.05 0.60 -12.55
N LEU A 90 2.67 0.34 -13.81
CA LEU A 90 3.62 0.02 -14.89
C LEU A 90 4.56 1.19 -15.17
N PHE A 91 4.02 2.41 -15.24
CA PHE A 91 4.80 3.61 -15.43
C PHE A 91 5.80 3.83 -14.29
N MET A 92 5.35 3.68 -13.03
CA MET A 92 6.21 3.77 -11.86
C MET A 92 7.30 2.68 -11.87
N GLY A 93 6.96 1.45 -12.27
CA GLY A 93 7.92 0.35 -12.42
C GLY A 93 8.96 0.62 -13.48
N ALA A 94 8.55 1.12 -14.63
CA ALA A 94 9.48 1.51 -15.71
C ALA A 94 10.47 2.57 -15.22
N PHE A 95 9.98 3.59 -14.51
CA PHE A 95 10.87 4.60 -13.92
C PHE A 95 11.82 4.00 -12.87
N ALA A 96 11.34 3.14 -11.99
CA ALA A 96 12.18 2.49 -10.97
C ALA A 96 13.31 1.66 -11.60
N VAL A 97 13.03 1.01 -12.74
CA VAL A 97 13.98 0.13 -13.44
C VAL A 97 14.96 0.93 -14.31
N PHE A 98 14.45 1.87 -15.11
CA PHE A 98 15.22 2.52 -16.18
C PHE A 98 15.78 3.88 -15.79
N ASN A 99 15.37 4.46 -14.65
CA ASN A 99 15.91 5.76 -14.23
C ASN A 99 17.36 5.61 -13.77
N SER A 100 18.29 6.19 -14.57
CA SER A 100 19.72 6.17 -14.28
C SER A 100 20.14 6.96 -13.05
N SER A 101 19.29 7.91 -12.60
CA SER A 101 19.56 8.73 -11.41
C SER A 101 19.39 7.93 -10.09
N ILE A 102 18.76 6.76 -10.12
CA ILE A 102 18.67 5.90 -8.93
C ILE A 102 19.95 5.05 -8.87
N PRO A 103 20.78 5.20 -7.82
CA PRO A 103 21.99 4.42 -7.66
C PRO A 103 21.73 2.92 -7.60
N GLY A 104 22.70 2.12 -8.08
CA GLY A 104 22.69 0.67 -7.95
C GLY A 104 22.24 -0.09 -9.18
N SER A 105 22.51 -1.38 -9.16
CA SER A 105 22.10 -2.33 -10.21
C SER A 105 20.81 -3.02 -9.81
N LEU A 106 20.06 -3.55 -10.80
CA LEU A 106 18.97 -4.50 -10.57
C LEU A 106 19.49 -5.93 -10.27
N ALA A 107 20.81 -6.10 -10.08
CA ALA A 107 21.33 -7.36 -9.55
C ALA A 107 20.70 -7.53 -8.15
N PHE A 108 19.63 -8.29 -8.11
CA PHE A 108 18.88 -8.55 -6.88
C PHE A 108 19.81 -9.14 -5.84
N ALA A 109 20.15 -8.33 -4.84
CA ALA A 109 20.82 -8.84 -3.68
C ALA A 109 20.02 -10.02 -3.11
N ILE A 110 20.71 -11.01 -2.56
CA ILE A 110 20.09 -12.25 -2.06
C ILE A 110 18.94 -11.99 -1.06
N TRP A 111 18.98 -10.87 -0.35
CA TRP A 111 17.99 -10.46 0.62
C TRP A 111 16.66 -9.95 0.01
N VAL A 112 16.64 -9.58 -1.27
CA VAL A 112 15.42 -9.11 -1.96
C VAL A 112 14.38 -10.23 -2.04
N TRP A 113 14.79 -11.45 -2.31
CA TRP A 113 13.88 -12.60 -2.43
C TRP A 113 13.13 -12.93 -1.14
N PRO A 114 13.80 -13.07 0.03
CA PRO A 114 13.08 -13.28 1.29
C PRO A 114 12.20 -12.07 1.66
N SER A 115 12.59 -10.86 1.32
CA SER A 115 11.77 -9.66 1.53
C SER A 115 10.49 -9.69 0.70
N MET A 116 10.57 -10.07 -0.57
CA MET A 116 9.41 -10.28 -1.44
C MET A 116 8.47 -11.35 -0.88
N LEU A 117 9.04 -12.49 -0.46
CA LEU A 117 8.27 -13.58 0.12
C LEU A 117 7.54 -13.13 1.39
N LEU A 118 8.22 -12.41 2.27
CA LEU A 118 7.65 -11.88 3.50
C LEU A 118 6.48 -10.93 3.22
N LEU A 119 6.63 -10.03 2.24
CA LEU A 119 5.54 -9.12 1.81
C LEU A 119 4.32 -9.90 1.30
N CYS A 120 4.53 -10.92 0.47
CA CYS A 120 3.44 -11.74 -0.06
C CYS A 120 2.73 -12.52 1.06
N ILE A 121 3.47 -13.12 1.97
CA ILE A 121 2.93 -13.87 3.11
C ILE A 121 2.13 -12.92 4.02
N ALA A 122 2.67 -11.76 4.36
CA ALA A 122 1.97 -10.76 5.16
C ALA A 122 0.65 -10.32 4.51
N ALA A 123 0.67 -10.05 3.20
CA ALA A 123 -0.52 -9.69 2.44
C ALA A 123 -1.58 -10.80 2.47
N ILE A 124 -1.19 -12.05 2.26
CA ILE A 124 -2.11 -13.21 2.27
C ILE A 124 -2.74 -13.38 3.66
N ILE A 125 -1.96 -13.27 4.74
CA ILE A 125 -2.46 -13.41 6.12
C ILE A 125 -3.45 -12.29 6.46
N GLU A 126 -3.19 -11.06 6.03
CA GLU A 126 -4.01 -9.89 6.38
C GLU A 126 -5.26 -9.74 5.52
N LEU A 127 -5.24 -10.24 4.28
CA LEU A 127 -6.30 -10.05 3.30
C LEU A 127 -7.70 -10.42 3.81
N PRO A 128 -7.93 -11.59 4.45
CA PRO A 128 -9.26 -11.95 4.94
C PRO A 128 -9.82 -10.93 5.94
N SER A 129 -8.98 -10.43 6.85
CA SER A 129 -9.37 -9.44 7.85
C SER A 129 -9.69 -8.08 7.22
N LYS A 130 -8.92 -7.66 6.21
CA LYS A 130 -9.14 -6.42 5.44
C LYS A 130 -10.44 -6.48 4.64
N VAL A 131 -10.71 -7.60 3.98
CA VAL A 131 -11.96 -7.83 3.24
C VAL A 131 -13.16 -7.83 4.18
N LYS A 132 -13.07 -8.54 5.32
CA LYS A 132 -14.14 -8.55 6.33
C LYS A 132 -14.47 -7.14 6.83
N ARG A 133 -13.45 -6.32 7.10
CA ARG A 133 -13.63 -4.92 7.51
C ARG A 133 -14.27 -4.07 6.41
N ALA A 134 -13.81 -4.19 5.16
CA ALA A 134 -14.38 -3.45 4.03
C ALA A 134 -15.87 -3.79 3.83
N ARG A 135 -16.25 -5.07 3.99
CA ARG A 135 -17.65 -5.51 3.91
C ARG A 135 -18.50 -4.98 5.09
N ALA A 136 -17.96 -5.00 6.30
CA ALA A 136 -18.69 -4.56 7.49
C ALA A 136 -18.94 -3.06 7.51
N ARG A 137 -18.13 -2.26 6.80
CA ARG A 137 -18.27 -0.81 6.72
C ARG A 137 -19.12 -0.33 5.57
N GLU A 138 -19.57 -1.24 4.72
CA GLU A 138 -20.29 -0.87 3.50
C GLU A 138 -19.55 0.20 2.67
N THR A 139 -18.20 0.14 2.68
CA THR A 139 -17.36 1.12 2.00
C THR A 139 -17.63 1.08 0.50
N SER A 140 -17.85 2.25 -0.10
CA SER A 140 -18.05 2.39 -1.55
C SER A 140 -16.83 1.83 -2.32
N PRO A 141 -17.04 1.02 -3.37
CA PRO A 141 -15.97 0.56 -4.26
C PRO A 141 -15.15 1.69 -4.85
N PHE A 142 -15.78 2.83 -5.12
CA PHE A 142 -15.10 4.00 -5.65
C PHE A 142 -14.10 4.60 -4.65
N ILE A 143 -14.46 4.69 -3.37
CA ILE A 143 -13.53 5.13 -2.31
C ILE A 143 -12.39 4.14 -2.14
N LEU A 144 -12.69 2.83 -2.21
CA LEU A 144 -11.66 1.79 -2.12
C LEU A 144 -10.60 1.94 -3.20
N MET A 145 -10.99 2.34 -4.41
CA MET A 145 -10.10 2.51 -5.55
C MET A 145 -8.96 3.49 -5.29
N PHE A 146 -9.16 4.51 -4.45
CA PHE A 146 -8.13 5.50 -4.14
C PHE A 146 -7.13 5.05 -3.06
N GLN A 147 -7.48 4.02 -2.28
CA GLN A 147 -6.64 3.58 -1.16
C GLN A 147 -5.19 3.22 -1.53
N PRO A 148 -4.89 2.48 -2.60
CA PRO A 148 -3.51 2.09 -2.90
C PRO A 148 -2.62 3.26 -3.32
N TYR A 149 -3.21 4.35 -3.84
CA TYR A 149 -2.43 5.54 -4.23
C TYR A 149 -1.76 6.22 -3.05
N VAL A 150 -2.38 6.18 -1.86
CA VAL A 150 -1.77 6.72 -0.63
C VAL A 150 -0.43 6.04 -0.34
N LYS A 151 -0.33 4.73 -0.57
CA LYS A 151 0.92 3.97 -0.40
C LYS A 151 1.95 4.28 -1.48
N LEU A 152 1.51 4.74 -2.66
CA LEU A 152 2.38 5.05 -3.78
C LEU A 152 2.91 6.50 -3.77
N ILE A 153 2.32 7.40 -2.97
CA ILE A 153 2.79 8.78 -2.84
C ILE A 153 4.29 8.86 -2.53
N PRO A 154 4.84 8.12 -1.53
CA PRO A 154 6.27 8.14 -1.28
C PRO A 154 7.10 7.62 -2.46
N LEU A 155 6.63 6.57 -3.15
CA LEU A 155 7.31 6.04 -4.32
C LEU A 155 7.34 7.06 -5.46
N ALA A 156 6.23 7.75 -5.71
CA ALA A 156 6.17 8.84 -6.68
C ALA A 156 7.16 9.96 -6.31
N ALA A 157 7.18 10.36 -5.04
CA ALA A 157 8.09 11.40 -4.55
C ALA A 157 9.57 11.04 -4.79
N ILE A 158 9.96 9.76 -4.59
CA ILE A 158 11.33 9.33 -4.85
C ILE A 158 11.65 9.31 -6.34
N ILE A 159 10.71 8.87 -7.18
CA ILE A 159 10.92 8.80 -8.62
C ILE A 159 11.10 10.20 -9.20
N PHE A 160 10.24 11.15 -8.83
CA PHE A 160 10.34 12.54 -9.30
C PHE A 160 11.49 13.32 -8.65
N GLY A 161 11.88 12.96 -7.42
CA GLY A 161 13.02 13.54 -6.70
C GLY A 161 14.34 12.80 -6.92
N SER A 162 14.41 11.86 -7.85
CA SER A 162 15.56 10.96 -8.02
C SER A 162 16.87 11.66 -8.32
N GLU A 163 16.85 12.84 -8.95
CA GLU A 163 18.03 13.65 -9.20
C GLU A 163 18.76 14.07 -7.92
N HIS A 164 18.05 14.12 -6.80
CA HIS A 164 18.58 14.49 -5.49
C HIS A 164 18.95 13.28 -4.61
N LEU A 165 18.65 12.05 -5.06
CA LEU A 165 18.91 10.82 -4.28
C LEU A 165 20.40 10.57 -3.98
N ALA A 166 21.29 11.16 -4.77
CA ALA A 166 22.73 11.11 -4.50
C ALA A 166 23.12 11.87 -3.21
N GLN A 167 22.25 12.72 -2.68
CA GLN A 167 22.47 13.41 -1.41
C GLN A 167 22.21 12.46 -0.25
N LEU A 168 23.16 12.36 0.65
CA LEU A 168 23.22 11.41 1.76
C LEU A 168 21.92 11.31 2.60
N TRP A 169 21.15 12.39 2.72
CA TRP A 169 19.97 12.46 3.59
C TRP A 169 18.62 12.28 2.88
N VAL A 170 18.60 12.34 1.55
CA VAL A 170 17.33 12.30 0.81
C VAL A 170 16.68 10.92 0.90
N PHE A 171 17.46 9.86 0.77
CA PHE A 171 16.93 8.49 0.83
C PHE A 171 16.45 8.09 2.25
N PRO A 172 17.20 8.35 3.34
CA PRO A 172 16.70 8.18 4.70
C PRO A 172 15.41 8.96 4.99
N LEU A 173 15.34 10.24 4.55
CA LEU A 173 14.12 11.05 4.70
C LEU A 173 12.93 10.40 3.97
N PHE A 174 13.18 9.89 2.77
CA PHE A 174 12.15 9.15 2.04
C PHE A 174 11.68 7.90 2.78
N LEU A 175 12.58 7.10 3.35
CA LEU A 175 12.20 5.92 4.14
C LEU A 175 11.36 6.29 5.37
N LEU A 176 11.67 7.41 6.02
CA LEU A 176 10.85 7.94 7.11
C LEU A 176 9.46 8.35 6.62
N LEU A 177 9.37 9.06 5.49
CA LEU A 177 8.11 9.47 4.88
C LEU A 177 7.27 8.25 4.48
N LYS A 178 7.92 7.22 3.92
CA LYS A 178 7.29 5.94 3.56
C LYS A 178 6.74 5.24 4.80
N THR A 179 7.51 5.18 5.88
CA THR A 179 7.07 4.58 7.14
C THR A 179 5.87 5.34 7.72
N ALA A 180 5.92 6.67 7.70
CA ALA A 180 4.80 7.50 8.14
C ALA A 180 3.53 7.26 7.29
N ALA A 181 3.67 7.13 5.98
CA ALA A 181 2.55 6.82 5.08
C ALA A 181 1.95 5.43 5.36
N ASP A 182 2.76 4.41 5.63
CA ASP A 182 2.30 3.07 5.97
C ASP A 182 1.57 3.05 7.33
N ILE A 183 2.08 3.78 8.32
CA ILE A 183 1.42 3.95 9.62
C ILE A 183 0.08 4.67 9.43
N PHE A 184 0.07 5.79 8.71
CA PHE A 184 -1.15 6.53 8.39
C PHE A 184 -2.18 5.65 7.69
N TYR A 185 -1.76 4.90 6.68
CA TYR A 185 -2.61 3.97 5.94
C TYR A 185 -3.22 2.93 6.89
N SER A 186 -2.41 2.31 7.72
CA SER A 186 -2.88 1.28 8.67
C SER A 186 -3.87 1.82 9.71
N ILE A 187 -3.66 3.04 10.21
CA ILE A 187 -4.50 3.64 11.24
C ILE A 187 -5.77 4.23 10.65
N VAL A 188 -5.66 5.00 9.57
CA VAL A 188 -6.76 5.80 9.03
C VAL A 188 -7.55 5.05 7.97
N VAL A 189 -6.86 4.48 6.98
CA VAL A 189 -7.50 3.88 5.81
C VAL A 189 -8.03 2.48 6.12
N ASP A 190 -7.22 1.63 6.74
CA ASP A 190 -7.68 0.31 7.19
C ASP A 190 -8.58 0.39 8.44
N GLY A 191 -8.65 1.59 9.04
CA GLY A 191 -9.64 1.99 10.02
C GLY A 191 -9.64 1.19 11.32
N ASN A 192 -8.49 0.84 11.80
CA ASN A 192 -8.36 0.29 13.14
C ASN A 192 -8.74 1.28 14.26
N TRP A 193 -8.98 2.55 13.88
CA TRP A 193 -9.30 3.65 14.81
C TRP A 193 -10.75 3.65 15.31
N LYS A 194 -11.74 3.33 14.45
CA LYS A 194 -13.16 3.58 14.78
C LYS A 194 -13.92 2.39 15.40
N SER A 195 -13.42 1.18 15.31
CA SER A 195 -14.16 0.01 15.79
C SER A 195 -14.19 -0.15 17.31
N GLU A 196 -13.40 0.63 18.06
CA GLU A 196 -13.36 0.58 19.53
C GLU A 196 -13.89 1.85 20.22
N ILE A 197 -14.24 2.91 19.46
CA ILE A 197 -14.80 4.15 20.04
C ILE A 197 -16.33 4.09 20.19
N SER A 198 -16.97 3.12 19.54
CA SER A 198 -18.38 2.83 19.78
C SER A 198 -18.51 1.49 20.54
N PRO A 199 -18.37 1.48 21.87
CA PRO A 199 -18.94 0.39 22.63
C PRO A 199 -20.45 0.52 22.46
N SER A 200 -21.03 -0.45 21.77
CA SER A 200 -22.46 -0.83 21.81
C SER A 200 -23.36 0.12 22.62
N ALA A 201 -23.99 1.08 21.96
CA ALA A 201 -25.30 1.52 22.38
C ALA A 201 -26.29 0.36 22.10
N SER A 202 -26.19 -0.70 22.88
CA SER A 202 -27.20 -1.74 23.01
C SER A 202 -27.77 -1.63 24.41
N VAL A 203 -28.78 -0.82 24.52
CA VAL A 203 -29.84 -0.97 25.55
C VAL A 203 -31.15 -1.13 24.80
#